data_5c0177b610eae7aa9a37fec2b1cc6a30
#
_entry.id   5c0177b610eae7aa9a37fec2b1cc6a30
#
_cell.length_a   1.000
_cell.length_b   1.000
_cell.length_c   1.000
_cell.angle_alpha   90.00
_cell.angle_beta   90.00
_cell.angle_gamma   90.00
#
_symmetry.space_group_name_H-M   'P 1'
#
loop_
_entity.id
_entity.type
_entity.pdbx_description
1 polymer ?
#
loop_
_entity_poly.entity_id
_entity_poly.type
_entity_poly.pdbx_seq_one_letter_code
_entity_poly.pdbx_strand_id
1 'polypeptide(L)'
;MASLLVLVLIAMGLLSPSSANAQSSERVQSAVDILTNSSRQPQERISAANDLAVFGQDSEPASQALIRAMSGDPVPGVRTAAALALGASAFPSAAPIQAVIQALANDSSPQVRLAAVKALNILGVDSAAAVAALQNAAQNDSNPEVRQSAQAVYSRLANNS
;
A
#
# COMPACT_ATOMS: atom_id res chain seq x y z
N MET A 1 10.20 -6.60 15.32
CA MET A 1 10.79 -6.55 16.69
C MET A 1 9.87 -5.85 17.70
N ALA A 2 9.22 -4.74 17.36
CA ALA A 2 8.27 -4.06 18.27
C ALA A 2 7.07 -4.94 18.70
N SER A 3 6.58 -5.79 17.78
CA SER A 3 5.44 -6.70 18.04
C SER A 3 5.77 -7.78 19.08
N LEU A 4 7.01 -8.26 19.09
CA LEU A 4 7.47 -9.27 20.04
C LEU A 4 7.63 -8.68 21.46
N LEU A 5 8.06 -7.42 21.56
CA LEU A 5 8.20 -6.73 22.84
C LEU A 5 6.84 -6.47 23.51
N VAL A 6 5.83 -6.11 22.73
CA VAL A 6 4.44 -5.92 23.21
C VAL A 6 3.86 -7.25 23.70
N LEU A 7 4.07 -8.34 22.96
CA LEU A 7 3.64 -9.69 23.37
C LEU A 7 4.31 -10.16 24.66
N VAL A 8 5.59 -9.89 24.84
CA VAL A 8 6.33 -10.23 26.08
C VAL A 8 5.81 -9.42 27.27
N LEU A 9 5.51 -8.12 27.08
CA LEU A 9 4.95 -7.27 28.15
C LEU A 9 3.54 -7.70 28.57
N ILE A 10 2.71 -8.14 27.62
CA ILE A 10 1.38 -8.73 27.90
C ILE A 10 1.53 -10.05 28.68
N ALA A 11 2.46 -10.90 28.28
CA ALA A 11 2.73 -12.18 28.96
C ALA A 11 3.26 -11.99 30.39
N MET A 12 3.94 -10.88 30.67
CA MET A 12 4.39 -10.50 32.01
C MET A 12 3.33 -9.80 32.87
N GLY A 13 2.10 -9.59 32.35
CA GLY A 13 1.03 -8.88 33.07
C GLY A 13 1.28 -7.39 33.25
N LEU A 14 2.27 -6.83 32.56
CA LEU A 14 2.63 -5.40 32.64
C LEU A 14 1.85 -4.51 31.67
N LEU A 15 1.18 -5.12 30.67
CA LEU A 15 0.25 -4.43 29.78
C LEU A 15 -1.06 -5.24 29.68
N SER A 16 -2.20 -4.57 29.86
CA SER A 16 -3.50 -5.18 29.56
C SER A 16 -3.69 -5.22 28.02
N PRO A 17 -4.42 -6.24 27.49
CA PRO A 17 -4.76 -6.29 26.05
C PRO A 17 -5.44 -5.00 25.56
N SER A 18 -6.18 -4.33 26.41
CA SER A 18 -6.83 -3.03 26.14
C SER A 18 -5.82 -1.91 25.88
N SER A 19 -4.71 -1.85 26.64
CA SER A 19 -3.68 -0.83 26.44
C SER A 19 -2.84 -1.08 25.19
N ALA A 20 -2.61 -2.34 24.80
CA ALA A 20 -1.91 -2.68 23.55
C ALA A 20 -2.73 -2.27 22.32
N ASN A 21 -4.05 -2.46 22.37
CA ASN A 21 -4.95 -2.07 21.28
C ASN A 21 -5.08 -0.53 21.19
N ALA A 22 -5.12 0.17 22.30
CA ALA A 22 -5.11 1.63 22.34
C ALA A 22 -3.82 2.19 21.72
N GLN A 23 -2.66 1.64 22.06
CA GLN A 23 -1.37 2.06 21.49
C GLN A 23 -1.27 1.82 19.98
N SER A 24 -1.83 0.71 19.45
CA SER A 24 -1.86 0.48 18.01
C SER A 24 -2.77 1.48 17.29
N SER A 25 -3.92 1.81 17.87
CA SER A 25 -4.85 2.81 17.32
C SER A 25 -4.24 4.22 17.31
N GLU A 26 -3.53 4.61 18.37
CA GLU A 26 -2.82 5.91 18.43
C GLU A 26 -1.71 6.00 17.38
N ARG A 27 -0.97 4.90 17.17
CA ARG A 27 0.07 4.83 16.12
C ARG A 27 -0.53 4.98 14.71
N VAL A 28 -1.63 4.29 14.44
CA VAL A 28 -2.34 4.41 13.16
C VAL A 28 -2.81 5.85 12.95
N GLN A 29 -3.44 6.46 13.95
CA GLN A 29 -3.91 7.85 13.85
C GLN A 29 -2.76 8.82 13.62
N SER A 30 -1.66 8.70 14.37
CA SER A 30 -0.46 9.52 14.20
C SER A 30 0.13 9.37 12.78
N ALA A 31 0.21 8.15 12.26
CA ALA A 31 0.71 7.91 10.91
C ALA A 31 -0.23 8.48 9.84
N VAL A 32 -1.55 8.39 10.03
CA VAL A 32 -2.53 9.04 9.14
C VAL A 32 -2.33 10.55 9.12
N ASP A 33 -2.16 11.20 10.28
CA ASP A 33 -1.96 12.64 10.39
C ASP A 33 -0.65 13.09 9.73
N ILE A 34 0.42 12.33 9.89
CA ILE A 34 1.71 12.61 9.24
C ILE A 34 1.60 12.45 7.72
N LEU A 35 1.03 11.34 7.25
CA LEU A 35 0.92 11.03 5.83
C LEU A 35 0.07 12.07 5.07
N THR A 36 -1.01 12.54 5.70
CA THR A 36 -1.94 13.49 5.07
C THR A 36 -1.52 14.95 5.19
N ASN A 37 -0.48 15.25 5.97
CA ASN A 37 0.04 16.59 6.15
C ASN A 37 1.16 16.91 5.14
N SER A 38 0.83 17.66 4.09
CA SER A 38 1.78 18.06 3.04
C SER A 38 2.93 18.97 3.52
N SER A 39 2.82 19.56 4.72
CA SER A 39 3.89 20.36 5.33
C SER A 39 4.99 19.49 5.97
N ARG A 40 4.73 18.20 6.18
CA ARG A 40 5.74 17.26 6.68
C ARG A 40 6.78 16.95 5.60
N GLN A 41 7.99 16.63 6.03
CA GLN A 41 9.04 16.21 5.11
C GLN A 41 8.63 14.94 4.35
N PRO A 42 9.01 14.81 3.07
CA PRO A 42 8.67 13.61 2.28
C PRO A 42 9.07 12.31 2.96
N GLN A 43 10.22 12.29 3.64
CA GLN A 43 10.72 11.10 4.32
C GLN A 43 9.84 10.70 5.51
N GLU A 44 9.28 11.66 6.24
CA GLU A 44 8.31 11.40 7.32
C GLU A 44 7.03 10.78 6.77
N ARG A 45 6.52 11.29 5.64
CA ARG A 45 5.33 10.75 4.98
C ARG A 45 5.56 9.34 4.42
N ILE A 46 6.75 9.06 3.88
CA ILE A 46 7.14 7.70 3.45
C ILE A 46 7.16 6.75 4.65
N SER A 47 7.77 7.18 5.76
CA SER A 47 7.80 6.37 7.00
C SER A 47 6.38 6.09 7.50
N ALA A 48 5.52 7.11 7.52
CA ALA A 48 4.13 6.98 7.92
C ALA A 48 3.35 6.00 7.02
N ALA A 49 3.56 6.02 5.71
CA ALA A 49 2.95 5.05 4.79
C ALA A 49 3.40 3.61 5.11
N ASN A 50 4.67 3.40 5.44
CA ASN A 50 5.19 2.09 5.84
C ASN A 50 4.63 1.64 7.21
N ASP A 51 4.47 2.56 8.16
CA ASP A 51 3.83 2.27 9.44
C ASP A 51 2.37 1.83 9.27
N LEU A 52 1.63 2.48 8.36
CA LEU A 52 0.27 2.09 8.03
C LEU A 52 0.18 0.72 7.36
N ALA A 53 1.19 0.31 6.59
CA ALA A 53 1.25 -1.04 6.03
C ALA A 53 1.36 -2.12 7.13
N VAL A 54 1.99 -1.80 8.25
CA VAL A 54 2.23 -2.76 9.34
C VAL A 54 1.10 -2.74 10.38
N PHE A 55 0.65 -1.54 10.75
CA PHE A 55 -0.27 -1.36 11.88
C PHE A 55 -1.70 -1.01 11.48
N GLY A 56 -1.92 -0.62 10.22
CA GLY A 56 -3.20 -0.12 9.70
C GLY A 56 -4.02 -1.13 8.91
N GLN A 57 -3.71 -2.43 8.98
CA GLN A 57 -4.26 -3.45 8.06
C GLN A 57 -5.79 -3.53 8.02
N ASP A 58 -6.47 -3.32 9.14
CA ASP A 58 -7.94 -3.34 9.23
C ASP A 58 -8.55 -1.93 9.42
N SER A 59 -7.73 -0.89 9.23
CA SER A 59 -8.13 0.50 9.49
C SER A 59 -8.61 1.19 8.21
N GLU A 60 -9.90 1.48 8.12
CA GLU A 60 -10.46 2.27 7.01
C GLU A 60 -9.81 3.66 6.89
N PRO A 61 -9.56 4.42 8.00
CA PRO A 61 -8.80 5.67 7.91
C PRO A 61 -7.40 5.51 7.32
N ALA A 62 -6.68 4.43 7.65
CA ALA A 62 -5.37 4.14 7.08
C ALA A 62 -5.46 3.87 5.57
N SER A 63 -6.41 3.02 5.15
CA SER A 63 -6.67 2.73 3.74
C SER A 63 -6.94 4.01 2.94
N GLN A 64 -7.85 4.85 3.43
CA GLN A 64 -8.19 6.12 2.79
C GLN A 64 -7.03 7.10 2.74
N ALA A 65 -6.21 7.18 3.79
CA ALA A 65 -5.02 8.02 3.82
C ALA A 65 -3.99 7.58 2.77
N LEU A 66 -3.75 6.27 2.67
CA LEU A 66 -2.84 5.70 1.67
C LEU A 66 -3.36 5.93 0.24
N ILE A 67 -4.66 5.75 -0.02
CA ILE A 67 -5.26 6.03 -1.33
C ILE A 67 -5.08 7.51 -1.71
N ARG A 68 -5.35 8.45 -0.78
CA ARG A 68 -5.15 9.88 -1.03
C ARG A 68 -3.68 10.21 -1.28
N ALA A 69 -2.76 9.66 -0.49
CA ALA A 69 -1.33 9.88 -0.67
C ALA A 69 -0.84 9.33 -2.02
N MET A 70 -1.26 8.13 -2.42
CA MET A 70 -0.90 7.53 -3.70
C MET A 70 -1.40 8.35 -4.89
N SER A 71 -2.60 8.89 -4.83
CA SER A 71 -3.21 9.61 -5.95
C SER A 71 -2.80 11.08 -6.03
N GLY A 72 -2.41 11.72 -4.92
CA GLY A 72 -2.28 13.17 -4.85
C GLY A 72 -0.99 13.73 -4.24
N ASP A 73 -0.11 12.92 -3.64
CA ASP A 73 1.12 13.47 -3.08
C ASP A 73 2.04 13.99 -4.19
N PRO A 74 2.60 15.21 -4.05
CA PRO A 74 3.47 15.80 -5.08
C PRO A 74 4.78 15.02 -5.28
N VAL A 75 5.21 14.24 -4.27
CA VAL A 75 6.48 13.51 -4.28
C VAL A 75 6.26 12.07 -4.74
N PRO A 76 6.84 11.64 -5.88
CA PRO A 76 6.67 10.27 -6.39
C PRO A 76 7.07 9.19 -5.38
N GLY A 77 8.08 9.44 -4.54
CA GLY A 77 8.51 8.52 -3.49
C GLY A 77 7.43 8.24 -2.46
N VAL A 78 6.63 9.25 -2.08
CA VAL A 78 5.48 9.08 -1.16
C VAL A 78 4.38 8.27 -1.85
N ARG A 79 4.05 8.59 -3.12
CA ARG A 79 3.08 7.82 -3.91
C ARG A 79 3.49 6.35 -4.06
N THR A 80 4.79 6.09 -4.30
CA THR A 80 5.35 4.74 -4.36
C THR A 80 5.18 3.99 -3.05
N ALA A 81 5.54 4.61 -1.92
CA ALA A 81 5.40 4.00 -0.60
C ALA A 81 3.93 3.68 -0.28
N ALA A 82 3.01 4.60 -0.60
CA ALA A 82 1.59 4.40 -0.42
C ALA A 82 1.03 3.24 -1.28
N ALA A 83 1.48 3.11 -2.55
CA ALA A 83 1.09 2.00 -3.42
C ALA A 83 1.55 0.64 -2.86
N LEU A 84 2.80 0.56 -2.39
CA LEU A 84 3.34 -0.67 -1.79
C LEU A 84 2.65 -1.00 -0.46
N ALA A 85 2.35 0.01 0.36
CA ALA A 85 1.61 -0.14 1.60
C ALA A 85 0.20 -0.70 1.37
N LEU A 86 -0.51 -0.19 0.37
CA LEU A 86 -1.83 -0.73 -0.03
C LEU A 86 -1.74 -2.19 -0.50
N GLY A 87 -0.67 -2.54 -1.22
CA GLY A 87 -0.44 -3.92 -1.64
C GLY A 87 -0.11 -4.87 -0.49
N ALA A 88 0.63 -4.40 0.51
CA ALA A 88 1.05 -5.19 1.66
C ALA A 88 -0.06 -5.37 2.71
N SER A 89 -1.05 -4.50 2.69
CA SER A 89 -2.15 -4.50 3.66
C SER A 89 -3.36 -5.24 3.10
N ALA A 90 -3.88 -6.21 3.85
CA ALA A 90 -5.08 -6.96 3.48
C ALA A 90 -6.35 -6.16 3.79
N PHE A 91 -6.50 -4.97 3.17
CA PHE A 91 -7.73 -4.20 3.34
C PHE A 91 -8.93 -4.92 2.73
N PRO A 92 -10.03 -5.09 3.47
CA PRO A 92 -11.15 -5.91 3.04
C PRO A 92 -12.06 -5.26 1.99
N SER A 93 -11.67 -4.12 1.40
CA SER A 93 -12.49 -3.36 0.46
C SER A 93 -11.92 -3.33 -0.96
N ALA A 94 -12.77 -3.12 -1.96
CA ALA A 94 -12.37 -3.00 -3.35
C ALA A 94 -11.68 -1.65 -3.67
N ALA A 95 -11.82 -0.64 -2.80
CA ALA A 95 -11.31 0.70 -3.05
C ALA A 95 -9.78 0.78 -3.23
N PRO A 96 -8.94 0.10 -2.40
CA PRO A 96 -7.50 0.04 -2.62
C PRO A 96 -7.13 -0.54 -3.98
N ILE A 97 -7.79 -1.61 -4.39
CA ILE A 97 -7.52 -2.28 -5.67
C ILE A 97 -7.78 -1.33 -6.84
N GLN A 98 -8.94 -0.66 -6.83
CA GLN A 98 -9.28 0.31 -7.87
C GLN A 98 -8.30 1.47 -7.91
N ALA A 99 -7.88 1.99 -6.76
CA ALA A 99 -6.90 3.05 -6.67
C ALA A 99 -5.53 2.61 -7.24
N VAL A 100 -5.08 1.39 -6.93
CA VAL A 100 -3.82 0.84 -7.46
C VAL A 100 -3.90 0.64 -8.97
N ILE A 101 -5.03 0.17 -9.52
CA ILE A 101 -5.27 0.07 -10.97
C ILE A 101 -5.17 1.45 -11.63
N GLN A 102 -5.75 2.49 -11.03
CA GLN A 102 -5.66 3.85 -11.55
C GLN A 102 -4.22 4.40 -11.49
N ALA A 103 -3.47 4.12 -10.44
CA ALA A 103 -2.06 4.50 -10.35
C ALA A 103 -1.21 3.80 -11.43
N LEU A 104 -1.45 2.51 -11.71
CA LEU A 104 -0.79 1.78 -12.80
C LEU A 104 -1.07 2.42 -14.16
N ALA A 105 -2.30 2.83 -14.41
CA ALA A 105 -2.70 3.36 -15.71
C ALA A 105 -2.24 4.80 -15.94
N ASN A 106 -2.21 5.65 -14.90
CA ASN A 106 -2.19 7.09 -15.08
C ASN A 106 -1.06 7.83 -14.37
N ASP A 107 -0.31 7.20 -13.44
CA ASP A 107 0.74 7.94 -12.73
C ASP A 107 1.88 8.31 -13.67
N SER A 108 2.33 9.56 -13.57
CA SER A 108 3.41 10.10 -14.38
C SER A 108 4.77 9.45 -14.10
N SER A 109 4.97 8.93 -12.88
CA SER A 109 6.22 8.29 -12.46
C SER A 109 6.22 6.80 -12.78
N PRO A 110 7.17 6.29 -13.55
CA PRO A 110 7.28 4.85 -13.79
C PRO A 110 7.55 4.06 -12.51
N GLN A 111 8.17 4.66 -11.50
CA GLN A 111 8.39 4.02 -10.19
C GLN A 111 7.06 3.76 -9.47
N VAL A 112 6.12 4.70 -9.54
CA VAL A 112 4.78 4.52 -8.96
C VAL A 112 4.01 3.45 -9.73
N ARG A 113 4.05 3.47 -11.07
CA ARG A 113 3.41 2.43 -11.89
C ARG A 113 3.99 1.04 -11.62
N LEU A 114 5.32 0.94 -11.46
CA LEU A 114 5.98 -0.31 -11.06
C LEU A 114 5.56 -0.79 -9.67
N ALA A 115 5.42 0.13 -8.71
CA ALA A 115 4.90 -0.17 -7.37
C ALA A 115 3.45 -0.66 -7.43
N ALA A 116 2.63 -0.09 -8.29
CA ALA A 116 1.26 -0.55 -8.52
C ALA A 116 1.20 -1.98 -9.10
N VAL A 117 2.08 -2.33 -10.05
CA VAL A 117 2.21 -3.72 -10.52
C VAL A 117 2.55 -4.68 -9.37
N LYS A 118 3.53 -4.29 -8.52
CA LYS A 118 3.93 -5.09 -7.34
C LYS A 118 2.79 -5.23 -6.33
N ALA A 119 2.05 -4.16 -6.09
CA ALA A 119 0.89 -4.17 -5.20
C ALA A 119 -0.20 -5.14 -5.70
N LEU A 120 -0.57 -5.08 -6.99
CA LEU A 120 -1.52 -6.02 -7.58
C LEU A 120 -1.04 -7.48 -7.51
N ASN A 121 0.27 -7.70 -7.65
CA ASN A 121 0.87 -9.02 -7.51
C ASN A 121 0.76 -9.57 -6.09
N ILE A 122 1.01 -8.74 -5.06
CA ILE A 122 0.93 -9.13 -3.64
C ILE A 122 -0.53 -9.40 -3.24
N LEU A 123 -1.45 -8.54 -3.69
CA LEU A 123 -2.88 -8.69 -3.43
C LEU A 123 -3.49 -9.95 -4.08
N GLY A 124 -2.78 -10.58 -5.01
CA GLY A 124 -3.25 -11.79 -5.71
C GLY A 124 -4.57 -11.56 -6.45
N VAL A 125 -4.79 -10.33 -6.91
CA VAL A 125 -6.07 -9.93 -7.50
C VAL A 125 -6.22 -10.52 -8.89
N ASP A 126 -7.21 -11.38 -9.06
CA ASP A 126 -7.62 -12.01 -10.31
C ASP A 126 -8.86 -11.34 -10.94
N SER A 127 -9.26 -10.17 -10.45
CA SER A 127 -10.38 -9.43 -11.03
C SER A 127 -10.11 -9.06 -12.49
N ALA A 128 -11.14 -9.13 -13.34
CA ALA A 128 -11.04 -8.79 -14.75
C ALA A 128 -10.42 -7.40 -14.98
N ALA A 129 -10.70 -6.44 -14.09
CA ALA A 129 -10.15 -5.09 -14.17
C ALA A 129 -8.64 -5.06 -13.91
N ALA A 130 -8.15 -5.80 -12.90
CA ALA A 130 -6.71 -5.88 -12.61
C ALA A 130 -5.94 -6.61 -13.73
N VAL A 131 -6.49 -7.72 -14.20
CA VAL A 131 -5.92 -8.49 -15.33
C VAL A 131 -5.83 -7.61 -16.58
N ALA A 132 -6.90 -6.89 -16.94
CA ALA A 132 -6.90 -5.99 -18.08
C ALA A 132 -5.90 -4.83 -17.94
N ALA A 133 -5.78 -4.25 -16.75
CA ALA A 133 -4.81 -3.18 -16.47
C ALA A 133 -3.36 -3.69 -16.60
N LEU A 134 -3.06 -4.87 -16.07
CA LEU A 134 -1.74 -5.50 -16.20
C LEU A 134 -1.42 -5.85 -17.64
N GLN A 135 -2.38 -6.39 -18.40
CA GLN A 135 -2.21 -6.67 -19.84
C GLN A 135 -1.91 -5.39 -20.63
N ASN A 136 -2.68 -4.34 -20.37
CA ASN A 136 -2.45 -3.05 -21.03
C ASN A 136 -1.06 -2.48 -20.68
N ALA A 137 -0.67 -2.51 -19.41
CA ALA A 137 0.66 -2.05 -19.00
C ALA A 137 1.79 -2.88 -19.62
N ALA A 138 1.62 -4.20 -19.72
CA ALA A 138 2.60 -5.09 -20.35
C ALA A 138 2.82 -4.78 -21.84
N GLN A 139 1.77 -4.36 -22.54
CA GLN A 139 1.83 -4.07 -23.98
C GLN A 139 2.25 -2.62 -24.29
N ASN A 140 1.76 -1.66 -23.49
CA ASN A 140 1.73 -0.25 -23.87
C ASN A 140 2.46 0.70 -22.93
N ASP A 141 2.93 0.28 -21.73
CA ASP A 141 3.64 1.19 -20.85
C ASP A 141 4.90 1.76 -21.51
N SER A 142 5.14 3.04 -21.34
CA SER A 142 6.32 3.71 -21.89
C SER A 142 7.65 3.19 -21.33
N ASN A 143 7.63 2.74 -20.05
CA ASN A 143 8.82 2.25 -19.36
C ASN A 143 8.98 0.73 -19.56
N PRO A 144 10.14 0.24 -20.05
CA PRO A 144 10.36 -1.17 -20.31
C PRO A 144 10.33 -2.05 -19.06
N GLU A 145 10.74 -1.54 -17.91
CA GLU A 145 10.72 -2.28 -16.64
C GLU A 145 9.28 -2.50 -16.15
N VAL A 146 8.42 -1.48 -16.32
CA VAL A 146 6.98 -1.62 -16.03
C VAL A 146 6.35 -2.65 -16.96
N ARG A 147 6.64 -2.60 -18.29
CA ARG A 147 6.15 -3.61 -19.25
C ARG A 147 6.55 -5.02 -18.83
N GLN A 148 7.83 -5.22 -18.54
CA GLN A 148 8.37 -6.55 -18.17
C GLN A 148 7.73 -7.07 -16.88
N SER A 149 7.63 -6.22 -15.85
CA SER A 149 7.03 -6.58 -14.57
C SER A 149 5.53 -6.91 -14.72
N ALA A 150 4.80 -6.07 -15.45
CA ALA A 150 3.38 -6.29 -15.72
C ALA A 150 3.14 -7.58 -16.50
N GLN A 151 3.98 -7.90 -17.51
CA GLN A 151 3.91 -9.14 -18.27
C GLN A 151 4.11 -10.37 -17.38
N ALA A 152 5.08 -10.33 -16.46
CA ALA A 152 5.34 -11.43 -15.54
C ALA A 152 4.13 -11.70 -14.62
N VAL A 153 3.53 -10.64 -14.05
CA VAL A 153 2.35 -10.77 -13.20
C VAL A 153 1.13 -11.24 -13.99
N TYR A 154 0.88 -10.64 -15.17
CA TYR A 154 -0.20 -11.03 -16.07
C TYR A 154 -0.15 -12.52 -16.43
N SER A 155 1.04 -13.01 -16.85
CA SER A 155 1.23 -14.41 -17.24
C SER A 155 0.97 -15.37 -16.06
N ARG A 156 1.38 -14.99 -14.84
CA ARG A 156 1.12 -15.78 -13.65
C ARG A 156 -0.37 -15.89 -13.33
N LEU A 157 -1.11 -14.79 -13.44
CA LEU A 157 -2.56 -14.77 -13.19
C LEU A 157 -3.32 -15.56 -14.26
N ALA A 158 -2.95 -15.40 -15.54
CA ALA A 158 -3.57 -16.11 -16.66
C ALA A 158 -3.37 -17.64 -16.61
N ASN A 159 -2.28 -18.11 -16.00
CA ASN A 159 -1.99 -19.54 -15.86
C ASN A 159 -2.69 -20.19 -14.65
N ASN A 160 -3.24 -19.38 -13.74
CA ASN A 160 -3.92 -19.85 -12.53
C ASN A 160 -5.47 -19.79 -12.65
N SER A 161 -5.99 -19.30 -13.77
CA SER A 161 -7.42 -19.21 -14.10
C SER A 161 -7.85 -20.39 -14.97
#